data_5be8494ae102409cd8ef3bc6444a7469
#
_entry.id   5be8494ae102409cd8ef3bc6444a7469
#
_cell.length_a   1.000
_cell.length_b   1.000
_cell.length_c   1.000
_cell.angle_alpha   90.00
_cell.angle_beta   90.00
_cell.angle_gamma   90.00
#
_symmetry.space_group_name_H-M   'P 1'
#
loop_
_entity.id
_entity.type
_entity.pdbx_description
1 polymer ?
#
loop_
_entity_poly.entity_id
_entity_poly.type
_entity_poly.pdbx_seq_one_letter_code
_entity_poly.pdbx_strand_id
1 'polypeptide(L)'
;MSHQLPNLSYSVDALEPHIDARTMEIHHGKHHQTYINNLNAALESNPDLSSKSVDDLISDLSQVPEDIRGAVRNNGGGHSNHSFFWQVISPSGGGIPVGSLNDAITSAFGSFDAFKDAFTKAALTRFGSGWAWLIKSGDSVAVTSTPNQDSPLMEGIADATGAPLIGLDVWEHA
;
A
#
# COMPACT_ATOMS: atom_id res chain seq x y z
N MET A 1 -3.43 2.20 21.81
CA MET A 1 -3.78 3.52 21.21
C MET A 1 -4.55 3.23 19.94
N SER A 2 -5.56 4.04 19.58
CA SER A 2 -6.29 3.83 18.31
C SER A 2 -5.48 4.30 17.11
N HIS A 3 -5.59 3.61 15.98
CA HIS A 3 -5.04 4.04 14.70
C HIS A 3 -5.74 5.34 14.25
N GLN A 4 -5.01 6.22 13.58
CA GLN A 4 -5.49 7.53 13.14
C GLN A 4 -5.15 7.78 11.68
N LEU A 5 -5.97 8.60 11.01
CA LEU A 5 -5.72 9.02 9.63
C LEU A 5 -4.47 9.90 9.58
N PRO A 6 -3.43 9.52 8.83
CA PRO A 6 -2.26 10.37 8.65
C PRO A 6 -2.63 11.62 7.84
N ASN A 7 -2.04 12.75 8.19
CA ASN A 7 -2.20 13.95 7.40
C ASN A 7 -1.49 13.82 6.04
N LEU A 8 -2.08 14.40 5.00
CA LEU A 8 -1.37 14.62 3.74
C LEU A 8 -0.27 15.65 3.94
N SER A 9 0.87 15.46 3.28
CA SER A 9 1.99 16.44 3.27
C SER A 9 1.81 17.54 2.22
N TYR A 10 0.74 17.51 1.45
CA TYR A 10 0.36 18.43 0.38
C TYR A 10 -1.16 18.67 0.39
N SER A 11 -1.62 19.73 -0.28
CA SER A 11 -3.06 20.03 -0.39
C SER A 11 -3.76 19.03 -1.29
N VAL A 12 -5.07 18.86 -1.10
CA VAL A 12 -5.88 17.89 -1.86
C VAL A 12 -5.91 18.16 -3.38
N ASP A 13 -5.69 19.39 -3.79
CA ASP A 13 -5.63 19.82 -5.20
C ASP A 13 -4.22 19.78 -5.80
N ALA A 14 -3.21 19.43 -5.01
CA ALA A 14 -1.81 19.49 -5.44
C ALA A 14 -1.44 18.50 -6.55
N LEU A 15 -2.24 17.46 -6.75
CA LEU A 15 -1.99 16.42 -7.75
C LEU A 15 -2.74 16.67 -9.07
N GLU A 16 -3.49 17.76 -9.19
CA GLU A 16 -4.11 18.15 -10.44
C GLU A 16 -3.07 18.49 -11.52
N PRO A 17 -3.35 18.20 -12.79
CA PRO A 17 -4.60 17.67 -13.36
C PRO A 17 -4.68 16.12 -13.37
N HIS A 18 -3.79 15.40 -12.68
CA HIS A 18 -3.70 13.94 -12.75
C HIS A 18 -4.69 13.24 -11.83
N ILE A 19 -4.85 13.76 -10.60
CA ILE A 19 -5.85 13.31 -9.62
C ILE A 19 -6.54 14.57 -9.12
N ASP A 20 -7.87 14.65 -9.29
CA ASP A 20 -8.61 15.85 -8.89
C ASP A 20 -8.82 15.93 -7.37
N ALA A 21 -9.02 17.16 -6.88
CA ALA A 21 -9.20 17.44 -5.46
C ALA A 21 -10.36 16.63 -4.83
N ARG A 22 -11.44 16.42 -5.58
CA ARG A 22 -12.61 15.67 -5.09
C ARG A 22 -12.28 14.19 -4.86
N THR A 23 -11.53 13.59 -5.78
CA THR A 23 -11.03 12.23 -5.62
C THR A 23 -10.16 12.12 -4.37
N MET A 24 -9.23 13.05 -4.17
CA MET A 24 -8.37 13.07 -2.98
C MET A 24 -9.16 13.23 -1.68
N GLU A 25 -10.15 14.12 -1.62
CA GLU A 25 -11.03 14.28 -0.45
C GLU A 25 -11.78 12.98 -0.10
N ILE A 26 -12.28 12.27 -1.11
CA ILE A 26 -13.04 11.04 -0.90
C ILE A 26 -12.09 9.88 -0.57
N HIS A 27 -11.04 9.71 -1.34
CA HIS A 27 -10.13 8.59 -1.20
C HIS A 27 -9.38 8.63 0.14
N HIS A 28 -8.83 9.79 0.52
CA HIS A 28 -8.19 9.98 1.82
C HIS A 28 -9.22 10.10 2.96
N GLY A 29 -10.15 11.05 2.87
CA GLY A 29 -11.01 11.43 4.00
C GLY A 29 -12.18 10.46 4.26
N LYS A 30 -12.59 9.63 3.29
CA LYS A 30 -13.68 8.66 3.45
C LYS A 30 -13.20 7.23 3.37
N HIS A 31 -12.56 6.80 2.26
CA HIS A 31 -12.16 5.40 2.11
C HIS A 31 -11.09 5.01 3.13
N HIS A 32 -9.98 5.74 3.19
CA HIS A 32 -8.93 5.45 4.17
C HIS A 32 -9.43 5.58 5.61
N GLN A 33 -10.21 6.62 5.93
CA GLN A 33 -10.80 6.77 7.27
C GLN A 33 -11.73 5.60 7.63
N THR A 34 -12.45 5.04 6.67
CA THR A 34 -13.33 3.88 6.92
C THR A 34 -12.52 2.64 7.27
N TYR A 35 -11.41 2.38 6.58
CA TYR A 35 -10.50 1.28 6.98
C TYR A 35 -10.00 1.44 8.41
N ILE A 36 -9.61 2.65 8.81
CA ILE A 36 -9.15 2.93 10.17
C ILE A 36 -10.26 2.70 11.19
N ASN A 37 -11.47 3.20 10.94
CA ASN A 37 -12.60 3.02 11.84
C ASN A 37 -12.93 1.55 12.06
N ASN A 38 -12.97 0.75 10.97
CA ASN A 38 -13.25 -0.67 11.02
C ASN A 38 -12.12 -1.46 11.72
N LEU A 39 -10.86 -1.09 11.47
CA LEU A 39 -9.71 -1.68 12.17
C LEU A 39 -9.80 -1.43 13.68
N ASN A 40 -10.03 -0.18 14.08
CA ASN A 40 -10.17 0.19 15.49
C ASN A 40 -11.34 -0.56 16.17
N ALA A 41 -12.47 -0.68 15.48
CA ALA A 41 -13.60 -1.45 16.00
C ALA A 41 -13.26 -2.94 16.18
N ALA A 42 -12.55 -3.55 15.22
CA ALA A 42 -12.11 -4.94 15.34
C ALA A 42 -11.13 -5.16 16.51
N LEU A 43 -10.32 -4.15 16.83
CA LEU A 43 -9.31 -4.22 17.89
C LEU A 43 -9.83 -3.79 19.28
N GLU A 44 -11.08 -3.33 19.40
CA GLU A 44 -11.63 -2.75 20.64
C GLU A 44 -11.45 -3.67 21.84
N SER A 45 -11.69 -4.98 21.67
CA SER A 45 -11.55 -5.98 22.73
C SER A 45 -10.13 -6.57 22.87
N ASN A 46 -9.16 -6.06 22.10
CA ASN A 46 -7.79 -6.57 22.04
C ASN A 46 -6.76 -5.45 22.25
N PRO A 47 -6.64 -4.90 23.48
CA PRO A 47 -5.80 -3.72 23.76
C PRO A 47 -4.31 -3.92 23.44
N ASP A 48 -3.80 -5.14 23.58
CA ASP A 48 -2.41 -5.47 23.24
C ASP A 48 -2.15 -5.34 21.73
N LEU A 49 -3.10 -5.77 20.91
CA LEU A 49 -3.01 -5.63 19.46
C LEU A 49 -3.21 -4.16 19.03
N SER A 50 -4.11 -3.43 19.68
CA SER A 50 -4.36 -2.02 19.35
C SER A 50 -3.19 -1.08 19.70
N SER A 51 -2.18 -1.57 20.41
CA SER A 51 -0.94 -0.83 20.70
C SER A 51 0.15 -1.02 19.66
N LYS A 52 0.03 -2.03 18.78
CA LYS A 52 0.98 -2.31 17.71
C LYS A 52 0.82 -1.34 16.54
N SER A 53 1.88 -1.16 15.76
CA SER A 53 1.76 -0.49 14.46
C SER A 53 0.87 -1.31 13.51
N VAL A 54 0.24 -0.67 12.53
CA VAL A 54 -0.58 -1.38 11.55
C VAL A 54 0.26 -2.37 10.74
N ASP A 55 1.50 -2.01 10.42
CA ASP A 55 2.41 -2.87 9.66
C ASP A 55 2.80 -4.12 10.45
N ASP A 56 3.07 -3.99 11.77
CA ASP A 56 3.31 -5.13 12.65
C ASP A 56 2.08 -6.04 12.77
N LEU A 57 0.87 -5.46 12.80
CA LEU A 57 -0.38 -6.22 12.87
C LEU A 57 -0.60 -7.09 11.64
N ILE A 58 -0.32 -6.55 10.44
CA ILE A 58 -0.59 -7.25 9.18
C ILE A 58 0.56 -8.17 8.75
N SER A 59 1.77 -7.96 9.25
CA SER A 59 2.93 -8.77 8.86
C SER A 59 2.80 -10.23 9.29
N ASP A 60 2.26 -10.49 10.47
CA ASP A 60 2.00 -11.85 10.97
C ASP A 60 0.54 -11.99 11.46
N LEU A 61 -0.35 -12.23 10.51
CA LEU A 61 -1.77 -12.44 10.80
C LEU A 61 -2.05 -13.72 11.62
N SER A 62 -1.09 -14.62 11.77
CA SER A 62 -1.24 -15.81 12.62
C SER A 62 -1.35 -15.45 14.11
N GLN A 63 -0.78 -14.31 14.52
CA GLN A 63 -0.85 -13.78 15.88
C GLN A 63 -2.18 -13.06 16.18
N VAL A 64 -3.00 -12.82 15.16
CA VAL A 64 -4.30 -12.18 15.32
C VAL A 64 -5.38 -13.26 15.57
N PRO A 65 -6.24 -13.11 16.59
CA PRO A 65 -7.35 -14.04 16.84
C PRO A 65 -8.19 -14.30 15.59
N GLU A 66 -8.63 -15.55 15.43
CA GLU A 66 -9.28 -16.01 14.19
C GLU A 66 -10.56 -15.23 13.87
N ASP A 67 -11.34 -14.88 14.89
CA ASP A 67 -12.60 -14.16 14.79
C ASP A 67 -12.47 -12.72 14.25
N ILE A 68 -11.32 -12.07 14.46
CA ILE A 68 -11.04 -10.71 13.95
C ILE A 68 -10.00 -10.68 12.83
N ARG A 69 -9.32 -11.81 12.55
CA ARG A 69 -8.21 -11.87 11.59
C ARG A 69 -8.59 -11.36 10.20
N GLY A 70 -9.77 -11.72 9.71
CA GLY A 70 -10.28 -11.23 8.44
C GLY A 70 -10.48 -9.71 8.42
N ALA A 71 -11.00 -9.14 9.49
CA ALA A 71 -11.17 -7.70 9.63
C ALA A 71 -9.82 -6.97 9.70
N VAL A 72 -8.86 -7.49 10.44
CA VAL A 72 -7.50 -6.95 10.53
C VAL A 72 -6.78 -7.04 9.18
N ARG A 73 -6.85 -8.19 8.46
CA ARG A 73 -6.29 -8.34 7.11
C ARG A 73 -6.82 -7.26 6.17
N ASN A 74 -8.14 -7.11 6.08
CA ASN A 74 -8.76 -6.22 5.12
C ASN A 74 -8.60 -4.74 5.51
N ASN A 75 -8.92 -4.40 6.74
CA ASN A 75 -8.92 -3.00 7.17
C ASN A 75 -7.53 -2.52 7.63
N GLY A 76 -6.74 -3.41 8.24
CA GLY A 76 -5.32 -3.14 8.54
C GLY A 76 -4.51 -3.01 7.26
N GLY A 77 -4.70 -3.92 6.30
CA GLY A 77 -4.10 -3.81 4.98
C GLY A 77 -4.49 -2.51 4.27
N GLY A 78 -5.80 -2.17 4.28
CA GLY A 78 -6.27 -0.91 3.71
C GLY A 78 -5.62 0.32 4.38
N HIS A 79 -5.52 0.33 5.71
CA HIS A 79 -4.86 1.43 6.41
C HIS A 79 -3.36 1.51 6.08
N SER A 80 -2.62 0.40 6.11
CA SER A 80 -1.19 0.36 5.79
C SER A 80 -0.93 0.79 4.34
N ASN A 81 -1.63 0.18 3.36
CA ASN A 81 -1.45 0.46 1.94
C ASN A 81 -1.70 1.94 1.60
N HIS A 82 -2.79 2.53 2.12
CA HIS A 82 -3.11 3.93 1.87
C HIS A 82 -2.16 4.89 2.60
N SER A 83 -1.73 4.56 3.83
CA SER A 83 -0.73 5.37 4.54
C SER A 83 0.59 5.46 3.75
N PHE A 84 1.01 4.35 3.13
CA PHE A 84 2.16 4.30 2.26
C PHE A 84 1.91 5.06 0.95
N PHE A 85 0.74 4.88 0.32
CA PHE A 85 0.37 5.51 -0.95
C PHE A 85 0.47 7.03 -0.90
N TRP A 86 -0.04 7.67 0.15
CA TRP A 86 0.03 9.12 0.31
C TRP A 86 1.46 9.67 0.41
N GLN A 87 2.42 8.83 0.78
CA GLN A 87 3.83 9.23 0.90
C GLN A 87 4.58 9.08 -0.42
N VAL A 88 4.19 8.11 -1.28
CA VAL A 88 4.92 7.83 -2.52
C VAL A 88 4.38 8.59 -3.72
N ILE A 89 3.14 9.11 -3.67
CA ILE A 89 2.64 10.08 -4.65
C ILE A 89 2.95 11.50 -4.20
N SER A 90 3.33 12.37 -5.13
CA SER A 90 3.80 13.72 -4.80
C SER A 90 3.61 14.67 -5.96
N PRO A 91 3.24 15.95 -5.71
CA PRO A 91 3.18 16.98 -6.74
C PRO A 91 4.55 17.30 -7.35
N SER A 92 5.63 16.92 -6.66
CA SER A 92 7.02 17.14 -7.10
C SER A 92 7.73 15.84 -7.47
N GLY A 93 6.97 14.76 -7.63
CA GLY A 93 7.47 13.42 -7.97
C GLY A 93 7.80 13.24 -9.44
N GLY A 94 8.16 12.03 -9.79
CA GLY A 94 8.47 11.63 -11.16
C GLY A 94 9.96 11.69 -11.49
N GLY A 95 10.26 11.54 -12.80
CA GLY A 95 11.62 11.45 -13.29
C GLY A 95 12.20 10.04 -13.25
N ILE A 96 13.50 9.94 -13.49
CA ILE A 96 14.24 8.66 -13.48
C ILE A 96 14.83 8.47 -12.08
N PRO A 97 14.71 7.28 -11.47
CA PRO A 97 15.35 7.01 -10.18
C PRO A 97 16.87 7.13 -10.30
N VAL A 98 17.52 7.51 -9.20
CA VAL A 98 18.96 7.70 -9.14
C VAL A 98 19.59 6.85 -8.04
N GLY A 99 20.91 6.69 -8.06
CA GLY A 99 21.67 5.95 -7.05
C GLY A 99 21.29 4.49 -6.98
N SER A 100 21.33 3.92 -5.77
CA SER A 100 21.14 2.48 -5.55
C SER A 100 19.78 1.94 -6.02
N LEU A 101 18.73 2.76 -6.04
CA LEU A 101 17.43 2.34 -6.57
C LEU A 101 17.49 2.16 -8.09
N ASN A 102 18.13 3.09 -8.81
CA ASN A 102 18.34 2.95 -10.26
C ASN A 102 19.18 1.71 -10.59
N ASP A 103 20.24 1.46 -9.81
CA ASP A 103 21.11 0.30 -10.00
C ASP A 103 20.35 -1.00 -9.75
N ALA A 104 19.54 -1.07 -8.71
CA ALA A 104 18.70 -2.23 -8.41
C ALA A 104 17.64 -2.48 -9.51
N ILE A 105 16.97 -1.44 -9.99
CA ILE A 105 16.00 -1.54 -11.09
C ILE A 105 16.68 -1.99 -12.37
N THR A 106 17.84 -1.41 -12.72
CA THR A 106 18.60 -1.80 -13.92
C THR A 106 19.08 -3.24 -13.82
N SER A 107 19.55 -3.67 -12.66
CA SER A 107 19.97 -5.04 -12.42
C SER A 107 18.82 -6.04 -12.55
N ALA A 108 17.64 -5.72 -12.02
CA ALA A 108 16.49 -6.62 -11.98
C ALA A 108 15.73 -6.69 -13.32
N PHE A 109 15.61 -5.56 -14.03
CA PHE A 109 14.75 -5.43 -15.20
C PHE A 109 15.52 -5.11 -16.49
N GLY A 110 16.81 -4.79 -16.43
CA GLY A 110 17.63 -4.39 -17.56
C GLY A 110 17.57 -2.90 -17.88
N SER A 111 16.44 -2.23 -17.66
CA SER A 111 16.27 -0.79 -17.84
C SER A 111 15.10 -0.25 -17.04
N PHE A 112 15.04 1.08 -16.86
CA PHE A 112 13.88 1.74 -16.25
C PHE A 112 12.61 1.59 -17.10
N ASP A 113 12.71 1.60 -18.43
CA ASP A 113 11.55 1.39 -19.30
C ASP A 113 11.01 -0.05 -19.18
N ALA A 114 11.88 -1.06 -19.14
CA ALA A 114 11.45 -2.43 -18.90
C ALA A 114 10.79 -2.61 -17.50
N PHE A 115 11.27 -1.90 -16.49
CA PHE A 115 10.59 -1.85 -15.20
C PHE A 115 9.19 -1.23 -15.32
N LYS A 116 9.04 -0.08 -16.00
CA LYS A 116 7.72 0.54 -16.20
C LYS A 116 6.74 -0.39 -16.90
N ASP A 117 7.22 -1.09 -17.93
CA ASP A 117 6.40 -2.08 -18.66
C ASP A 117 5.95 -3.22 -17.74
N ALA A 118 6.86 -3.76 -16.93
CA ALA A 118 6.54 -4.81 -15.97
C ALA A 118 5.54 -4.33 -14.90
N PHE A 119 5.73 -3.13 -14.37
CA PHE A 119 4.85 -2.53 -13.38
C PHE A 119 3.45 -2.24 -13.95
N THR A 120 3.40 -1.64 -15.14
CA THR A 120 2.15 -1.38 -15.87
C THR A 120 1.41 -2.68 -16.15
N LYS A 121 2.13 -3.73 -16.59
CA LYS A 121 1.52 -5.05 -16.81
C LYS A 121 0.93 -5.60 -15.49
N ALA A 122 1.65 -5.53 -14.39
CA ALA A 122 1.15 -6.00 -13.09
C ALA A 122 -0.13 -5.26 -12.67
N ALA A 123 -0.19 -3.94 -12.88
CA ALA A 123 -1.37 -3.12 -12.59
C ALA A 123 -2.55 -3.51 -13.49
N LEU A 124 -2.37 -3.56 -14.81
CA LEU A 124 -3.45 -3.81 -15.77
C LEU A 124 -3.98 -5.26 -15.73
N THR A 125 -3.15 -6.22 -15.34
CA THR A 125 -3.55 -7.64 -15.27
C THR A 125 -4.08 -8.05 -13.89
N ARG A 126 -4.05 -7.16 -12.89
CA ARG A 126 -4.70 -7.42 -11.60
C ARG A 126 -6.21 -7.46 -11.81
N PHE A 127 -6.78 -8.67 -11.81
CA PHE A 127 -8.21 -8.86 -11.98
C PHE A 127 -8.95 -8.48 -10.69
N GLY A 128 -9.95 -7.60 -10.82
CA GLY A 128 -10.68 -7.03 -9.68
C GLY A 128 -9.85 -5.97 -8.95
N SER A 129 -10.29 -5.63 -7.75
CA SER A 129 -9.61 -4.66 -6.89
C SER A 129 -8.27 -5.18 -6.38
N GLY A 130 -7.30 -4.31 -6.22
CA GLY A 130 -5.99 -4.66 -5.68
C GLY A 130 -4.97 -3.55 -5.85
N TRP A 131 -3.71 -3.96 -5.78
CA TRP A 131 -2.55 -3.08 -5.83
C TRP A 131 -1.45 -3.66 -6.72
N ALA A 132 -0.70 -2.79 -7.37
CA ALA A 132 0.57 -3.14 -8.00
C ALA A 132 1.73 -2.56 -7.18
N TRP A 133 2.82 -3.31 -7.07
CA TRP A 133 3.93 -3.01 -6.17
C TRP A 133 5.29 -3.14 -6.85
N LEU A 134 6.21 -2.23 -6.52
CA LEU A 134 7.64 -2.50 -6.53
C LEU A 134 8.06 -2.77 -5.10
N ILE A 135 8.68 -3.91 -4.84
CA ILE A 135 9.13 -4.32 -3.51
C ILE A 135 10.63 -4.56 -3.47
N LYS A 136 11.23 -4.34 -2.30
CA LYS A 136 12.56 -4.86 -1.99
C LYS A 136 12.40 -6.33 -1.56
N SER A 137 13.02 -7.25 -2.29
CA SER A 137 13.00 -8.69 -2.02
C SER A 137 14.44 -9.19 -1.88
N GLY A 138 14.89 -9.39 -0.65
CA GLY A 138 16.29 -9.66 -0.36
C GLY A 138 17.20 -8.51 -0.81
N ASP A 139 18.21 -8.83 -1.62
CA ASP A 139 19.15 -7.84 -2.18
C ASP A 139 18.72 -7.30 -3.56
N SER A 140 17.52 -7.62 -4.01
CA SER A 140 16.97 -7.21 -5.30
C SER A 140 15.65 -6.47 -5.15
N VAL A 141 15.09 -6.02 -6.28
CA VAL A 141 13.74 -5.47 -6.36
C VAL A 141 12.90 -6.34 -7.30
N ALA A 142 11.59 -6.41 -7.02
CA ALA A 142 10.65 -7.19 -7.81
C ALA A 142 9.33 -6.43 -7.98
N VAL A 143 8.66 -6.67 -9.11
CA VAL A 143 7.29 -6.22 -9.34
C VAL A 143 6.32 -7.34 -8.99
N THR A 144 5.28 -7.02 -8.23
CA THR A 144 4.20 -7.94 -7.87
C THR A 144 2.86 -7.21 -7.83
N SER A 145 1.78 -7.95 -7.63
CA SER A 145 0.46 -7.39 -7.37
C SER A 145 -0.27 -8.21 -6.33
N THR A 146 -1.13 -7.57 -5.54
CA THR A 146 -1.93 -8.21 -4.50
C THR A 146 -3.42 -7.93 -4.70
N PRO A 147 -4.33 -8.86 -4.35
CA PRO A 147 -5.77 -8.64 -4.44
C PRO A 147 -6.25 -7.80 -3.25
N ASN A 148 -7.36 -7.09 -3.45
CA ASN A 148 -8.07 -6.34 -2.42
C ASN A 148 -7.14 -5.40 -1.65
N GLN A 149 -7.06 -5.55 -0.32
CA GLN A 149 -6.15 -4.78 0.54
C GLN A 149 -4.98 -5.61 1.09
N ASP A 150 -4.70 -6.76 0.48
CA ASP A 150 -3.49 -7.51 0.82
C ASP A 150 -2.25 -6.69 0.51
N SER A 151 -1.26 -6.80 1.39
CA SER A 151 0.01 -6.06 1.30
C SER A 151 1.18 -7.02 1.12
N PRO A 152 2.25 -6.62 0.43
CA PRO A 152 3.52 -7.38 0.40
C PRO A 152 4.16 -7.59 1.77
N LEU A 153 3.67 -6.90 2.81
CA LEU A 153 4.10 -7.10 4.19
C LEU A 153 3.47 -8.36 4.83
N MET A 154 2.39 -8.90 4.25
CA MET A 154 1.64 -10.03 4.82
C MET A 154 2.34 -11.36 4.53
N GLU A 155 3.08 -11.88 5.49
CA GLU A 155 3.74 -13.18 5.36
C GLU A 155 2.71 -14.33 5.23
N GLY A 156 2.98 -15.23 4.27
CA GLY A 156 2.11 -16.38 3.99
C GLY A 156 0.76 -16.06 3.32
N ILE A 157 0.51 -14.79 2.97
CA ILE A 157 -0.69 -14.32 2.26
C ILE A 157 -0.33 -13.82 0.86
N ALA A 158 0.63 -12.89 0.76
CA ALA A 158 1.07 -12.37 -0.52
C ALA A 158 1.97 -13.37 -1.25
N ASP A 159 1.81 -13.49 -2.57
CA ASP A 159 2.62 -14.37 -3.42
C ASP A 159 4.11 -13.98 -3.40
N ALA A 160 4.40 -12.68 -3.22
CA ALA A 160 5.74 -12.16 -3.01
C ALA A 160 5.71 -11.17 -1.87
N THR A 161 6.61 -11.37 -0.90
CA THR A 161 6.75 -10.51 0.27
C THR A 161 8.00 -9.66 0.21
N GLY A 162 7.95 -8.49 0.82
CA GLY A 162 9.06 -7.55 0.90
C GLY A 162 8.61 -6.15 1.27
N ALA A 163 9.58 -5.29 1.57
CA ALA A 163 9.29 -3.89 1.87
C ALA A 163 8.80 -3.17 0.61
N PRO A 164 7.63 -2.54 0.60
CA PRO A 164 7.14 -1.78 -0.54
C PRO A 164 7.99 -0.53 -0.78
N LEU A 165 8.33 -0.29 -2.05
CA LEU A 165 9.06 0.89 -2.53
C LEU A 165 8.15 1.79 -3.37
N ILE A 166 7.23 1.21 -4.12
CA ILE A 166 6.15 1.89 -4.85
C ILE A 166 4.90 1.04 -4.68
N GLY A 167 3.76 1.68 -4.46
CA GLY A 167 2.43 1.08 -4.47
C GLY A 167 1.49 1.89 -5.34
N LEU A 168 0.73 1.21 -6.19
CA LEU A 168 -0.30 1.80 -7.02
C LEU A 168 -1.64 1.13 -6.70
N ASP A 169 -2.59 1.92 -6.27
CA ASP A 169 -3.97 1.50 -6.07
C ASP A 169 -4.66 1.27 -7.42
N VAL A 170 -5.19 0.07 -7.64
CA VAL A 170 -5.95 -0.28 -8.85
C VAL A 170 -7.42 -0.62 -8.52
N TRP A 171 -7.92 -0.14 -7.39
CA TRP A 171 -9.33 -0.12 -7.08
C TRP A 171 -10.06 0.93 -7.94
N GLU A 172 -11.33 0.71 -8.25
CA GLU A 172 -12.15 1.68 -9.04
C GLU A 172 -12.40 3.00 -8.30
N HIS A 173 -12.10 3.08 -7.00
CA HIS A 173 -12.22 4.31 -6.22
C HIS A 173 -10.97 5.21 -6.28
N ALA A 174 -9.87 4.71 -6.86
CA ALA A 174 -8.59 5.43 -6.93
C ALA A 174 -8.51 6.39 -8.12
#